data_03e2fcb63f72047715aa94612a9b6dad
#
_entry.id   03e2fcb63f72047715aa94612a9b6dad
#
_cell.length_a   1.000
_cell.length_b   1.000
_cell.length_c   1.000
_cell.angle_alpha   90.00
_cell.angle_beta   90.00
_cell.angle_gamma   90.00
#
_symmetry.space_group_name_H-M   'P 1'
#
loop_
_entity.id
_entity.type
_entity.pdbx_description
1 polymer ?
#
loop_
_entity_poly.entity_id
_entity_poly.type
_entity_poly.pdbx_seq_one_letter_code
_entity_poly.pdbx_strand_id
1 'polypeptide(L)'
;KTRAELKYDAKALFKGRWKDAILLNLIPTILSIVVTLLIAAVVISLSDNADTTLRNWLDNVMFSDEGTGNGTSNVGSGILSTLFTVGISFTFLDWFRNPKMEINPLKNGLQVFTKKYFLRVLLIYILTSIFTTLWSLLLIIPGIIKSYAYSQAYLIYKDQSSSISNENISSLDCITESKNLMKGHKWRLFILDLSFLGWDILAVLSLGIGFIWLMPYKNATKVAFYQDLINNN
;
A
#
# COMPACT_ATOMS: atom_id res chain seq x y z
N LYS A 1 11.70 -13.52 -12.25
CA LYS A 1 10.62 -14.51 -12.00
C LYS A 1 9.38 -14.22 -12.81
N THR A 2 8.64 -15.26 -13.16
CA THR A 2 7.33 -15.17 -13.82
C THR A 2 6.24 -14.78 -12.80
N ARG A 3 5.06 -14.34 -13.31
CA ARG A 3 3.89 -14.04 -12.45
C ARG A 3 3.47 -15.23 -11.59
N ALA A 4 3.53 -16.45 -12.16
CA ALA A 4 3.17 -17.68 -11.45
C ALA A 4 4.13 -17.96 -10.30
N GLU A 5 5.43 -17.79 -10.52
CA GLU A 5 6.46 -17.93 -9.48
C GLU A 5 6.29 -16.92 -8.35
N LEU A 6 6.04 -15.64 -8.66
CA LEU A 6 5.80 -14.61 -7.64
C LEU A 6 4.57 -14.93 -6.77
N LYS A 7 3.49 -15.39 -7.41
CA LYS A 7 2.29 -15.85 -6.71
C LYS A 7 2.53 -17.12 -5.89
N TYR A 8 3.37 -18.01 -6.40
CA TYR A 8 3.78 -19.21 -5.67
C TYR A 8 4.61 -18.85 -4.44
N ASP A 9 5.57 -17.95 -4.56
CA ASP A 9 6.41 -17.49 -3.44
C ASP A 9 5.55 -16.91 -2.31
N ALA A 10 4.55 -16.08 -2.64
CA ALA A 10 3.62 -15.54 -1.65
C ALA A 10 2.79 -16.65 -0.97
N LYS A 11 2.30 -17.64 -1.74
CA LYS A 11 1.58 -18.80 -1.16
C LYS A 11 2.48 -19.67 -0.31
N ALA A 12 3.71 -19.88 -0.73
CA ALA A 12 4.69 -20.68 0.03
C ALA A 12 5.00 -20.02 1.38
N LEU A 13 5.13 -18.69 1.40
CA LEU A 13 5.31 -17.92 2.64
C LEU A 13 4.14 -18.13 3.62
N PHE A 14 2.92 -18.23 3.11
CA PHE A 14 1.71 -18.39 3.93
C PHE A 14 1.42 -19.84 4.34
N LYS A 15 2.16 -20.81 3.83
CA LYS A 15 1.91 -22.22 4.12
C LYS A 15 1.96 -22.49 5.63
N GLY A 16 0.83 -22.92 6.20
CA GLY A 16 0.67 -23.14 7.65
C GLY A 16 0.46 -21.87 8.50
N ARG A 17 0.54 -20.67 7.91
CA ARG A 17 0.49 -19.38 8.63
C ARG A 17 -0.46 -18.36 7.98
N TRP A 18 -1.49 -18.82 7.30
CA TRP A 18 -2.51 -17.97 6.68
C TRP A 18 -3.22 -17.05 7.69
N LYS A 19 -3.40 -17.53 8.93
CA LYS A 19 -4.01 -16.73 10.02
C LYS A 19 -3.19 -15.46 10.26
N ASP A 20 -1.88 -15.57 10.32
CA ASP A 20 -0.97 -14.43 10.56
C ASP A 20 -1.07 -13.41 9.42
N ALA A 21 -1.10 -13.88 8.16
CA ALA A 21 -1.23 -13.03 7.00
C ALA A 21 -2.58 -12.29 6.95
N ILE A 22 -3.68 -12.99 7.28
CA ILE A 22 -5.02 -12.42 7.34
C ILE A 22 -5.11 -11.39 8.47
N LEU A 23 -4.68 -11.74 9.68
CA LEU A 23 -4.73 -10.83 10.83
C LEU A 23 -3.85 -9.59 10.63
N LEU A 24 -2.69 -9.75 9.98
CA LEU A 24 -1.79 -8.64 9.67
C LEU A 24 -2.46 -7.59 8.77
N ASN A 25 -3.33 -8.00 7.84
CA ASN A 25 -4.07 -7.08 6.98
C ASN A 25 -5.38 -6.61 7.63
N LEU A 26 -6.10 -7.51 8.26
CA LEU A 26 -7.45 -7.26 8.79
C LEU A 26 -7.43 -6.30 9.98
N ILE A 27 -6.51 -6.48 10.92
CA ILE A 27 -6.46 -5.65 12.14
C ILE A 27 -6.13 -4.19 11.84
N PRO A 28 -5.08 -3.84 11.09
CA PRO A 28 -4.84 -2.46 10.70
C PRO A 28 -5.96 -1.86 9.84
N THR A 29 -6.58 -2.66 8.97
CA THR A 29 -7.70 -2.22 8.14
C THR A 29 -8.92 -1.87 9.01
N ILE A 30 -9.31 -2.74 9.95
CA ILE A 30 -10.39 -2.44 10.88
C ILE A 30 -10.06 -1.20 11.71
N LEU A 31 -8.84 -1.10 12.21
CA LEU A 31 -8.40 0.06 12.99
C LEU A 31 -8.49 1.35 12.16
N SER A 32 -8.06 1.33 10.89
CA SER A 32 -8.17 2.49 10.00
C SER A 32 -9.63 2.88 9.77
N ILE A 33 -10.53 1.92 9.58
CA ILE A 33 -11.97 2.17 9.43
C ILE A 33 -12.52 2.82 10.70
N VAL A 34 -12.22 2.28 11.87
CA VAL A 34 -12.68 2.83 13.16
C VAL A 34 -12.20 4.26 13.36
N VAL A 35 -10.92 4.52 13.09
CA VAL A 35 -10.36 5.89 13.19
C VAL A 35 -11.04 6.84 12.20
N THR A 36 -11.27 6.40 10.97
CA THR A 36 -11.97 7.21 9.95
C THR A 36 -13.41 7.50 10.37
N LEU A 37 -14.13 6.52 10.92
CA LEU A 37 -15.48 6.71 11.45
C LEU A 37 -15.51 7.70 12.63
N LEU A 38 -14.53 7.64 13.52
CA LEU A 38 -14.42 8.57 14.64
C LEU A 38 -14.14 10.00 14.15
N ILE A 39 -13.24 10.15 13.21
CA ILE A 39 -12.96 11.47 12.59
C ILE A 39 -14.22 12.01 11.91
N ALA A 40 -14.93 11.18 11.15
CA ALA A 40 -16.18 11.56 10.50
C ALA A 40 -17.23 12.01 11.51
N ALA A 41 -17.41 11.25 12.60
CA ALA A 41 -18.35 11.60 13.67
C ALA A 41 -18.02 12.97 14.29
N VAL A 42 -16.74 13.27 14.52
CA VAL A 42 -16.30 14.57 15.02
C VAL A 42 -16.57 15.69 13.99
N VAL A 43 -16.24 15.47 12.72
CA VAL A 43 -16.49 16.46 11.65
C VAL A 43 -17.98 16.74 11.50
N ILE A 44 -18.82 15.72 11.53
CA ILE A 44 -20.29 15.84 11.45
C ILE A 44 -20.82 16.59 12.66
N SER A 45 -20.33 16.32 13.88
CA SER A 45 -20.77 17.01 15.11
C SER A 45 -20.39 18.49 15.15
N LEU A 46 -19.34 18.89 14.41
CA LEU A 46 -18.88 20.27 14.30
C LEU A 46 -19.48 21.00 13.08
N SER A 47 -20.28 20.31 12.27
CA SER A 47 -20.84 20.85 11.03
C SER A 47 -22.30 21.28 11.22
N ASP A 48 -22.63 22.49 10.81
CA ASP A 48 -24.03 23.00 10.81
C ASP A 48 -24.91 22.27 9.76
N ASN A 49 -24.31 21.55 8.79
CA ASN A 49 -24.96 20.81 7.72
C ASN A 49 -24.62 19.31 7.77
N ALA A 50 -25.01 18.65 8.86
CA ALA A 50 -24.67 17.24 9.14
C ALA A 50 -25.06 16.29 7.99
N ASP A 51 -26.22 16.48 7.35
CA ASP A 51 -26.72 15.60 6.29
C ASP A 51 -25.85 15.66 5.02
N THR A 52 -25.45 16.87 4.59
CA THR A 52 -24.58 17.04 3.42
C THR A 52 -23.17 16.55 3.69
N THR A 53 -22.68 16.77 4.91
CA THR A 53 -21.37 16.31 5.34
C THR A 53 -21.32 14.79 5.40
N LEU A 54 -22.36 14.14 5.94
CA LEU A 54 -22.48 12.68 6.00
C LEU A 54 -22.53 12.05 4.60
N ARG A 55 -23.34 12.63 3.69
CA ARG A 55 -23.40 12.14 2.31
C ARG A 55 -22.06 12.24 1.60
N ASN A 56 -21.42 13.40 1.63
CA ASN A 56 -20.11 13.61 1.04
C ASN A 56 -19.07 12.66 1.63
N TRP A 57 -19.13 12.39 2.94
CA TRP A 57 -18.24 11.45 3.60
C TRP A 57 -18.49 9.99 3.15
N LEU A 58 -19.76 9.56 3.07
CA LEU A 58 -20.14 8.24 2.60
C LEU A 58 -19.70 8.01 1.14
N ASP A 59 -19.95 8.97 0.27
CA ASP A 59 -19.53 8.91 -1.12
C ASP A 59 -18.01 8.76 -1.23
N ASN A 60 -17.28 9.49 -0.41
CA ASN A 60 -15.82 9.44 -0.38
C ASN A 60 -15.25 8.12 0.18
N VAL A 61 -15.92 7.51 1.17
CA VAL A 61 -15.45 6.24 1.77
C VAL A 61 -15.88 5.03 0.95
N MET A 62 -17.11 5.04 0.41
CA MET A 62 -17.68 3.90 -0.32
C MET A 62 -17.20 3.81 -1.76
N PHE A 63 -16.89 4.94 -2.41
CA PHE A 63 -16.55 5.01 -3.83
C PHE A 63 -15.14 5.49 -4.12
N SER A 64 -14.30 5.75 -3.08
CA SER A 64 -12.89 6.03 -3.29
C SER A 64 -12.17 4.74 -3.69
N ASP A 65 -12.01 4.56 -4.98
CA ASP A 65 -11.18 3.51 -5.58
C ASP A 65 -9.70 3.81 -5.24
N GLU A 66 -9.01 2.88 -4.62
CA GLU A 66 -7.57 2.98 -4.30
C GLU A 66 -6.67 3.10 -5.54
N GLY A 67 -7.26 3.05 -6.74
CA GLY A 67 -6.54 3.04 -8.01
C GLY A 67 -6.57 4.33 -8.83
N THR A 68 -7.51 5.22 -8.60
CA THR A 68 -7.67 6.43 -9.41
C THR A 68 -7.43 7.67 -8.57
N GLY A 69 -6.27 8.30 -8.79
CA GLY A 69 -5.87 9.57 -8.20
C GLY A 69 -6.73 10.76 -8.62
N ASN A 70 -8.05 10.70 -8.42
CA ASN A 70 -8.90 11.87 -8.49
C ASN A 70 -8.95 12.51 -7.10
N GLY A 71 -7.89 13.31 -6.88
CA GLY A 71 -7.78 14.14 -5.70
C GLY A 71 -8.83 15.21 -5.69
N THR A 72 -9.42 15.43 -4.55
CA THR A 72 -9.55 16.75 -3.91
C THR A 72 -10.23 16.68 -2.55
N SER A 73 -10.85 15.56 -2.16
CA SER A 73 -11.59 15.52 -0.89
C SER A 73 -11.13 14.46 0.13
N ASN A 74 -10.17 13.60 -0.18
CA ASN A 74 -9.78 12.46 0.68
C ASN A 74 -8.33 12.42 1.12
N VAL A 75 -7.64 13.55 1.19
CA VAL A 75 -6.22 13.58 1.58
C VAL A 75 -6.00 12.91 2.95
N GLY A 76 -6.90 13.11 3.90
CA GLY A 76 -6.75 12.54 5.25
C GLY A 76 -6.95 11.02 5.30
N SER A 77 -7.99 10.51 4.65
CA SER A 77 -8.25 9.06 4.60
C SER A 77 -7.23 8.33 3.74
N GLY A 78 -6.80 8.94 2.62
CA GLY A 78 -5.75 8.41 1.76
C GLY A 78 -4.39 8.31 2.46
N ILE A 79 -4.01 9.28 3.29
CA ILE A 79 -2.77 9.22 4.08
C ILE A 79 -2.81 8.06 5.06
N LEU A 80 -3.90 7.92 5.83
CA LEU A 80 -4.02 6.86 6.83
C LEU A 80 -4.00 5.48 6.19
N SER A 81 -4.80 5.24 5.15
CA SER A 81 -4.83 3.95 4.44
C SER A 81 -3.46 3.60 3.84
N THR A 82 -2.77 4.58 3.26
CA THR A 82 -1.42 4.37 2.73
C THR A 82 -0.43 4.01 3.83
N LEU A 83 -0.45 4.70 4.97
CA LEU A 83 0.44 4.40 6.10
C LEU A 83 0.24 2.96 6.61
N PHE A 84 -1.01 2.51 6.74
CA PHE A 84 -1.32 1.14 7.14
C PHE A 84 -0.84 0.13 6.08
N THR A 85 -1.11 0.38 4.81
CA THR A 85 -0.68 -0.49 3.70
C THR A 85 0.84 -0.60 3.63
N VAL A 86 1.54 0.51 3.82
CA VAL A 86 3.02 0.53 3.86
C VAL A 86 3.55 -0.25 5.07
N GLY A 87 2.93 -0.11 6.26
CA GLY A 87 3.30 -0.89 7.45
C GLY A 87 3.15 -2.39 7.25
N ILE A 88 2.06 -2.80 6.61
CA ILE A 88 1.82 -4.19 6.22
C ILE A 88 2.87 -4.67 5.22
N SER A 89 3.17 -3.87 4.19
CA SER A 89 4.19 -4.21 3.18
C SER A 89 5.59 -4.34 3.79
N PHE A 90 5.93 -3.50 4.76
CA PHE A 90 7.18 -3.60 5.52
C PHE A 90 7.26 -4.92 6.29
N THR A 91 6.17 -5.33 6.91
CA THR A 91 6.10 -6.60 7.64
C THR A 91 6.24 -7.79 6.69
N PHE A 92 5.62 -7.75 5.52
CA PHE A 92 5.81 -8.81 4.51
C PHE A 92 7.25 -8.85 4.01
N LEU A 93 7.90 -7.71 3.83
CA LEU A 93 9.31 -7.66 3.45
C LEU A 93 10.21 -8.31 4.51
N ASP A 94 9.97 -7.99 5.79
CA ASP A 94 10.69 -8.61 6.90
C ASP A 94 10.40 -10.12 6.97
N TRP A 95 9.15 -10.53 6.72
CA TRP A 95 8.75 -11.94 6.73
C TRP A 95 9.38 -12.74 5.58
N PHE A 96 9.44 -12.19 4.36
CA PHE A 96 10.16 -12.82 3.26
C PHE A 96 11.64 -13.03 3.56
N ARG A 97 12.25 -12.10 4.28
CA ARG A 97 13.67 -12.20 4.68
C ARG A 97 13.90 -13.15 5.84
N ASN A 98 12.96 -13.19 6.76
CA ASN A 98 13.00 -14.02 7.96
C ASN A 98 11.73 -14.87 8.06
N PRO A 99 11.62 -15.99 7.32
CA PRO A 99 10.39 -16.81 7.29
C PRO A 99 9.97 -17.36 8.66
N LYS A 100 10.90 -17.48 9.60
CA LYS A 100 10.66 -18.00 10.97
C LYS A 100 10.24 -16.91 11.98
N MET A 101 10.19 -15.63 11.58
CA MET A 101 9.81 -14.56 12.50
C MET A 101 8.39 -14.75 13.04
N GLU A 102 8.19 -14.41 14.30
CA GLU A 102 6.86 -14.29 14.88
C GLU A 102 6.21 -12.99 14.42
N ILE A 103 4.97 -13.07 13.97
CA ILE A 103 4.20 -11.92 13.51
C ILE A 103 3.24 -11.51 14.61
N ASN A 104 3.45 -10.30 15.12
CA ASN A 104 2.46 -9.62 15.94
C ASN A 104 1.71 -8.62 15.05
N PRO A 105 0.45 -8.89 14.66
CA PRO A 105 -0.26 -8.09 13.68
C PRO A 105 -0.38 -6.60 14.03
N LEU A 106 -0.61 -6.28 15.31
CA LEU A 106 -0.69 -4.90 15.78
C LEU A 106 0.69 -4.21 15.73
N LYS A 107 1.68 -4.80 16.39
CA LYS A 107 3.01 -4.19 16.49
C LYS A 107 3.67 -4.04 15.12
N ASN A 108 3.62 -5.09 14.32
CA ASN A 108 4.30 -5.11 13.02
C ASN A 108 3.51 -4.33 11.96
N GLY A 109 2.17 -4.41 11.95
CA GLY A 109 1.34 -3.62 11.04
C GLY A 109 1.43 -2.11 11.29
N LEU A 110 1.65 -1.70 12.55
CA LEU A 110 1.77 -0.30 12.95
C LEU A 110 3.22 0.22 12.97
N GLN A 111 4.21 -0.55 12.50
CA GLN A 111 5.62 -0.15 12.55
C GLN A 111 5.92 1.18 11.85
N VAL A 112 5.12 1.57 10.85
CA VAL A 112 5.25 2.86 10.16
C VAL A 112 5.01 4.05 11.09
N PHE A 113 4.16 3.90 12.12
CA PHE A 113 3.86 4.97 13.07
C PHE A 113 4.99 5.21 14.10
N THR A 114 6.09 4.49 14.00
CA THR A 114 7.27 4.79 14.83
C THR A 114 7.98 6.04 14.35
N LYS A 115 8.63 6.77 15.26
CA LYS A 115 9.42 7.98 14.95
C LYS A 115 10.42 7.77 13.82
N LYS A 116 10.93 6.54 13.67
CA LYS A 116 11.92 6.19 12.64
C LYS A 116 11.33 6.25 11.23
N TYR A 117 10.10 5.77 11.02
CA TYR A 117 9.54 5.58 9.68
C TYR A 117 8.50 6.64 9.29
N PHE A 118 7.75 7.16 10.27
CA PHE A 118 6.56 7.97 10.03
C PHE A 118 6.83 9.18 9.13
N LEU A 119 7.78 10.05 9.51
CA LEU A 119 8.04 11.29 8.79
C LEU A 119 8.52 11.03 7.35
N ARG A 120 9.39 10.04 7.18
CA ARG A 120 9.94 9.72 5.86
C ARG A 120 8.91 9.08 4.93
N VAL A 121 8.10 8.16 5.44
CA VAL A 121 6.99 7.56 4.68
C VAL A 121 5.98 8.63 4.29
N LEU A 122 5.66 9.55 5.21
CA LEU A 122 4.77 10.68 4.92
C LEU A 122 5.36 11.59 3.82
N LEU A 123 6.64 11.90 3.86
CA LEU A 123 7.31 12.68 2.81
C LEU A 123 7.30 11.96 1.46
N ILE A 124 7.59 10.65 1.43
CA ILE A 124 7.49 9.85 0.21
C ILE A 124 6.05 9.89 -0.33
N TYR A 125 5.04 9.75 0.53
CA TYR A 125 3.64 9.84 0.13
C TYR A 125 3.32 11.18 -0.53
N ILE A 126 3.66 12.30 0.13
CA ILE A 126 3.39 13.65 -0.38
C ILE A 126 4.08 13.85 -1.73
N LEU A 127 5.37 13.53 -1.84
CA LEU A 127 6.14 13.72 -3.07
C LEU A 127 5.61 12.83 -4.21
N THR A 128 5.33 11.56 -3.94
CA THR A 128 4.77 10.66 -4.97
C THR A 128 3.39 11.10 -5.41
N SER A 129 2.55 11.58 -4.50
CA SER A 129 1.22 12.12 -4.80
C SER A 129 1.32 13.37 -5.68
N ILE A 130 2.17 14.34 -5.33
CA ILE A 130 2.40 15.55 -6.12
C ILE A 130 2.89 15.17 -7.53
N PHE A 131 3.91 14.33 -7.63
CA PHE A 131 4.46 13.94 -8.93
C PHE A 131 3.44 13.17 -9.77
N THR A 132 2.70 12.24 -9.17
CA THR A 132 1.69 11.46 -9.90
C THR A 132 0.54 12.37 -10.37
N THR A 133 0.05 13.26 -9.51
CA THR A 133 -1.01 14.22 -9.87
C THR A 133 -0.57 15.17 -10.98
N LEU A 134 0.66 15.69 -10.91
CA LEU A 134 1.20 16.58 -11.95
C LEU A 134 1.25 15.87 -13.31
N TRP A 135 1.69 14.61 -13.33
CA TRP A 135 1.72 13.83 -14.57
C TRP A 135 0.32 13.40 -15.04
N SER A 136 -0.62 13.16 -14.13
CA SER A 136 -2.01 12.84 -14.47
C SER A 136 -2.76 14.05 -15.02
N LEU A 137 -2.42 15.26 -14.54
CA LEU A 137 -2.97 16.51 -15.06
C LEU A 137 -2.53 16.74 -16.52
N LEU A 138 -1.29 16.35 -16.86
CA LEU A 138 -0.79 16.49 -18.22
C LEU A 138 -1.47 15.51 -19.18
N LEU A 139 -1.53 14.24 -18.81
CA LEU A 139 -2.18 13.16 -19.56
C LEU A 139 -2.39 11.95 -18.61
N ILE A 140 -3.55 11.29 -18.69
CA ILE A 140 -3.89 10.14 -17.84
C ILE A 140 -2.89 8.99 -17.99
N ILE A 141 -2.50 8.64 -19.23
CA ILE A 141 -1.58 7.52 -19.50
C ILE A 141 -0.20 7.72 -18.87
N PRO A 142 0.50 8.87 -19.03
CA PRO A 142 1.75 9.13 -18.30
C PRO A 142 1.59 9.10 -16.79
N GLY A 143 0.46 9.55 -16.24
CA GLY A 143 0.17 9.47 -14.81
C GLY A 143 0.22 8.03 -14.30
N ILE A 144 -0.47 7.10 -14.98
CA ILE A 144 -0.45 5.66 -14.66
C ILE A 144 0.98 5.11 -14.75
N ILE A 145 1.71 5.41 -15.83
CA ILE A 145 3.10 4.95 -16.00
C ILE A 145 4.01 5.44 -14.86
N LYS A 146 3.77 6.67 -14.38
CA LYS A 146 4.55 7.26 -13.27
C LYS A 146 4.16 6.69 -11.91
N SER A 147 2.89 6.36 -11.66
CA SER A 147 2.47 5.69 -10.44
C SER A 147 3.18 4.33 -10.29
N TYR A 148 3.26 3.55 -11.36
CA TYR A 148 4.06 2.32 -11.37
C TYR A 148 5.57 2.56 -11.17
N ALA A 149 6.10 3.66 -11.70
CA ALA A 149 7.52 4.01 -11.52
C ALA A 149 7.88 4.32 -10.06
N TYR A 150 6.95 4.88 -9.29
CA TYR A 150 7.18 5.28 -7.90
C TYR A 150 6.70 4.23 -6.88
N SER A 151 6.07 3.15 -7.33
CA SER A 151 5.42 2.14 -6.48
C SER A 151 6.35 1.43 -5.49
N GLN A 152 7.67 1.38 -5.76
CA GLN A 152 8.64 0.69 -4.92
C GLN A 152 9.34 1.60 -3.90
N ALA A 153 9.09 2.92 -3.93
CA ALA A 153 9.81 3.90 -3.11
C ALA A 153 9.75 3.60 -1.60
N TYR A 154 8.60 3.13 -1.11
CA TYR A 154 8.44 2.78 0.30
C TYR A 154 9.29 1.56 0.72
N LEU A 155 9.35 0.53 -0.14
CA LEU A 155 10.11 -0.68 0.13
C LEU A 155 11.62 -0.40 0.06
N ILE A 156 12.06 0.44 -0.88
CA ILE A 156 13.44 0.94 -0.96
C ILE A 156 13.81 1.69 0.33
N TYR A 157 12.94 2.58 0.79
CA TYR A 157 13.17 3.29 2.04
C TYR A 157 13.30 2.33 3.24
N LYS A 158 12.42 1.32 3.32
CA LYS A 158 12.51 0.30 4.37
C LYS A 158 13.86 -0.42 4.32
N ASP A 159 14.33 -0.79 3.13
CA ASP A 159 15.60 -1.47 2.93
C ASP A 159 16.78 -0.63 3.36
N GLN A 160 16.88 0.58 2.86
CA GLN A 160 17.96 1.49 3.21
C GLN A 160 17.97 1.78 4.72
N SER A 161 16.80 1.99 5.32
CA SER A 161 16.69 2.26 6.76
C SER A 161 17.02 1.08 7.66
N SER A 162 16.98 -0.16 7.13
CA SER A 162 17.39 -1.36 7.85
C SER A 162 18.88 -1.68 7.68
N SER A 163 19.47 -1.28 6.55
CA SER A 163 20.87 -1.58 6.18
C SER A 163 21.87 -0.52 6.66
N ILE A 164 21.44 0.74 6.73
CA ILE A 164 22.33 1.87 7.06
C ILE A 164 21.84 2.50 8.34
N SER A 165 22.71 2.57 9.34
CA SER A 165 22.44 3.25 10.63
C SER A 165 22.35 4.78 10.51
N ASN A 166 22.43 5.37 9.32
CA ASN A 166 22.49 6.79 9.07
C ASN A 166 21.13 7.40 8.74
N GLU A 167 20.79 8.44 9.49
CA GLU A 167 19.53 9.20 9.43
C GLU A 167 19.30 10.00 8.14
N ASN A 168 20.23 10.03 7.19
CA ASN A 168 20.20 10.92 6.04
C ASN A 168 19.69 10.29 4.73
N ILE A 169 18.74 9.36 4.81
CA ILE A 169 18.07 8.83 3.61
C ILE A 169 17.10 9.87 3.09
N SER A 170 17.35 10.41 1.89
CA SER A 170 16.45 11.36 1.25
C SER A 170 15.22 10.66 0.66
N SER A 171 14.04 11.21 0.90
CA SER A 171 12.81 10.71 0.29
C SER A 171 12.80 10.84 -1.24
N LEU A 172 13.48 11.87 -1.78
CA LEU A 172 13.64 12.06 -3.22
C LEU A 172 14.55 11.00 -3.83
N ASP A 173 15.58 10.58 -3.11
CA ASP A 173 16.49 9.53 -3.58
C ASP A 173 15.76 8.19 -3.66
N CYS A 174 14.90 7.86 -2.68
CA CYS A 174 14.07 6.66 -2.72
C CYS A 174 13.11 6.67 -3.94
N ILE A 175 12.52 7.80 -4.28
CA ILE A 175 11.65 7.95 -5.45
C ILE A 175 12.46 7.80 -6.74
N THR A 176 13.63 8.42 -6.80
CA THR A 176 14.52 8.35 -7.97
C THR A 176 15.04 6.93 -8.19
N GLU A 177 15.42 6.25 -7.12
CA GLU A 177 15.84 4.85 -7.14
C GLU A 177 14.70 3.93 -7.56
N SER A 178 13.47 4.14 -7.03
CA SER A 178 12.27 3.42 -7.47
C SER A 178 12.04 3.58 -8.98
N LYS A 179 12.15 4.80 -9.50
CA LYS A 179 12.04 5.07 -10.94
C LYS A 179 13.10 4.33 -11.74
N ASN A 180 14.33 4.23 -11.25
CA ASN A 180 15.41 3.52 -11.91
C ASN A 180 15.22 2.01 -11.86
N LEU A 181 14.89 1.46 -10.69
CA LEU A 181 14.59 0.05 -10.47
C LEU A 181 13.43 -0.45 -11.35
N MET A 182 12.43 0.42 -11.57
CA MET A 182 11.25 0.09 -12.38
C MET A 182 11.45 0.34 -13.89
N LYS A 183 12.64 0.75 -14.35
CA LYS A 183 12.92 0.84 -15.79
C LYS A 183 12.86 -0.56 -16.43
N GLY A 184 12.05 -0.70 -17.48
CA GLY A 184 11.83 -1.99 -18.15
C GLY A 184 10.85 -2.93 -17.43
N HIS A 185 10.54 -2.70 -16.14
CA HIS A 185 9.73 -3.62 -15.33
C HIS A 185 8.29 -3.15 -15.04
N LYS A 186 7.92 -1.92 -15.44
CA LYS A 186 6.56 -1.35 -15.20
C LYS A 186 5.46 -2.20 -15.81
N TRP A 187 5.66 -2.63 -17.06
CA TRP A 187 4.69 -3.50 -17.75
C TRP A 187 4.51 -4.84 -17.04
N ARG A 188 5.57 -5.39 -16.49
CA ARG A 188 5.55 -6.64 -15.75
C ARG A 188 4.72 -6.52 -14.47
N LEU A 189 4.82 -5.40 -13.74
CA LEU A 189 4.00 -5.12 -12.57
C LEU A 189 2.54 -4.86 -12.96
N PHE A 190 2.30 -4.10 -14.02
CA PHE A 190 0.95 -3.87 -14.55
C PHE A 190 0.23 -5.19 -14.88
N ILE A 191 0.89 -6.09 -15.59
CA ILE A 191 0.30 -7.40 -15.92
C ILE A 191 0.13 -8.27 -14.66
N LEU A 192 0.98 -8.12 -13.67
CA LEU A 192 0.79 -8.78 -12.37
C LEU A 192 -0.50 -8.30 -11.71
N ASP A 193 -0.75 -7.00 -11.63
CA ASP A 193 -1.98 -6.42 -11.10
C ASP A 193 -3.20 -6.84 -11.93
N LEU A 194 -3.12 -6.79 -13.26
CA LEU A 194 -4.18 -7.27 -14.15
C LEU A 194 -4.54 -8.75 -13.91
N SER A 195 -3.55 -9.56 -13.53
CA SER A 195 -3.77 -10.98 -13.23
C SER A 195 -4.55 -11.24 -11.93
N PHE A 196 -4.76 -10.21 -11.12
CA PHE A 196 -5.62 -10.26 -9.94
C PHE A 196 -7.04 -9.75 -10.22
N LEU A 197 -7.28 -9.05 -11.34
CA LEU A 197 -8.58 -8.46 -11.66
C LEU A 197 -9.74 -9.47 -11.59
N GLY A 198 -9.53 -10.69 -12.10
CA GLY A 198 -10.56 -11.74 -12.01
C GLY A 198 -10.88 -12.14 -10.56
N TRP A 199 -9.88 -12.17 -9.71
CA TRP A 199 -10.06 -12.44 -8.29
C TRP A 199 -10.72 -11.27 -7.55
N ASP A 200 -10.42 -10.02 -7.95
CA ASP A 200 -11.07 -8.83 -7.41
C ASP A 200 -12.58 -8.85 -7.74
N ILE A 201 -12.95 -9.19 -8.97
CA ILE A 201 -14.37 -9.35 -9.37
C ILE A 201 -15.06 -10.43 -8.52
N LEU A 202 -14.42 -11.59 -8.33
CA LEU A 202 -14.96 -12.65 -7.47
C LEU A 202 -15.07 -12.20 -6.01
N ALA A 203 -14.12 -11.42 -5.51
CA ALA A 203 -14.17 -10.88 -4.16
C ALA A 203 -15.33 -9.89 -3.97
N VAL A 204 -15.60 -9.05 -4.96
CA VAL A 204 -16.79 -8.16 -4.98
C VAL A 204 -18.07 -8.97 -5.02
N LEU A 205 -18.18 -9.98 -5.91
CA LEU A 205 -19.35 -10.85 -6.00
C LEU A 205 -19.64 -11.64 -4.72
N SER A 206 -18.60 -11.90 -3.90
CA SER A 206 -18.75 -12.51 -2.58
C SER A 206 -19.11 -11.51 -1.46
N LEU A 207 -19.70 -10.35 -1.82
CA LEU A 207 -19.99 -9.24 -0.88
C LEU A 207 -18.77 -8.78 -0.09
N GLY A 208 -17.59 -8.83 -0.69
CA GLY A 208 -16.34 -8.38 -0.09
C GLY A 208 -15.62 -9.41 0.79
N ILE A 209 -16.24 -10.54 1.12
CA ILE A 209 -15.61 -11.58 1.96
C ILE A 209 -14.30 -12.09 1.34
N GLY A 210 -14.23 -12.18 0.00
CA GLY A 210 -13.04 -12.61 -0.73
C GLY A 210 -11.81 -11.74 -0.48
N PHE A 211 -11.98 -10.46 -0.16
CA PHE A 211 -10.85 -9.55 0.11
C PHE A 211 -10.05 -9.93 1.36
N ILE A 212 -10.64 -10.63 2.33
CA ILE A 212 -9.94 -11.10 3.54
C ILE A 212 -8.71 -11.94 3.19
N TRP A 213 -8.80 -12.77 2.15
CA TRP A 213 -7.69 -13.61 1.66
C TRP A 213 -6.93 -12.95 0.51
N LEU A 214 -7.63 -12.19 -0.32
CA LEU A 214 -7.05 -11.61 -1.52
C LEU A 214 -6.07 -10.48 -1.20
N MET A 215 -6.38 -9.60 -0.23
CA MET A 215 -5.51 -8.50 0.15
C MET A 215 -4.13 -8.94 0.65
N PRO A 216 -4.00 -9.83 1.66
CA PRO A 216 -2.68 -10.30 2.07
C PRO A 216 -1.93 -10.97 0.91
N TYR A 217 -2.62 -11.71 0.06
CA TYR A 217 -2.02 -12.37 -1.08
C TYR A 217 -1.48 -11.38 -2.13
N LYS A 218 -2.25 -10.35 -2.47
CA LYS A 218 -1.80 -9.26 -3.37
C LYS A 218 -0.58 -8.53 -2.78
N ASN A 219 -0.65 -8.13 -1.51
CA ASN A 219 0.43 -7.42 -0.84
C ASN A 219 1.73 -8.25 -0.81
N ALA A 220 1.65 -9.51 -0.39
CA ALA A 220 2.82 -10.39 -0.39
C ALA A 220 3.38 -10.62 -1.80
N THR A 221 2.53 -10.75 -2.82
CA THR A 221 2.99 -10.91 -4.20
C THR A 221 3.72 -9.66 -4.71
N LYS A 222 3.26 -8.45 -4.35
CA LYS A 222 3.95 -7.19 -4.68
C LYS A 222 5.31 -7.09 -3.99
N VAL A 223 5.40 -7.53 -2.74
CA VAL A 223 6.69 -7.58 -2.02
C VAL A 223 7.62 -8.65 -2.63
N ALA A 224 7.10 -9.80 -3.03
CA ALA A 224 7.88 -10.81 -3.75
C ALA A 224 8.41 -10.27 -5.09
N PHE A 225 7.62 -9.46 -5.80
CA PHE A 225 8.05 -8.76 -7.00
C PHE A 225 9.21 -7.79 -6.72
N TYR A 226 9.13 -7.01 -5.65
CA TYR A 226 10.20 -6.12 -5.24
C TYR A 226 11.50 -6.88 -4.94
N GLN A 227 11.41 -7.98 -4.21
CA GLN A 227 12.57 -8.82 -3.93
C GLN A 227 13.17 -9.42 -5.20
N ASP A 228 12.33 -9.83 -6.13
CA ASP A 228 12.81 -10.33 -7.43
C ASP A 228 13.53 -9.24 -8.23
N LEU A 229 13.08 -7.99 -8.17
CA LEU A 229 13.76 -6.87 -8.80
C LEU A 229 15.16 -6.61 -8.21
N ILE A 230 15.30 -6.63 -6.88
CA ILE A 230 16.59 -6.40 -6.21
C ILE A 230 17.58 -7.53 -6.52
N ASN A 231 17.11 -8.77 -6.52
CA ASN A 231 17.98 -9.93 -6.71
C ASN A 231 18.45 -10.12 -8.16
N ASN A 232 17.82 -9.44 -9.14
CA ASN A 232 18.12 -9.59 -10.56
C ASN A 232 18.64 -8.30 -11.21
N ASN A 233 18.89 -7.24 -10.45
CA ASN A 233 19.62 -6.05 -10.83
C ASN A 233 21.00 -6.05 -10.19
#